data_93242b446067c07a980fe2348f08abcb
#
_entry.id   93242b446067c07a980fe2348f08abcb
#
_cell.length_a   1.000
_cell.length_b   1.000
_cell.length_c   1.000
_cell.angle_alpha   90.00
_cell.angle_beta   90.00
_cell.angle_gamma   90.00
#
_symmetry.space_group_name_H-M   'P 1'
#
loop_
_entity.id
_entity.type
_entity.pdbx_description
1 polymer ?
#
loop_
_entity_poly.entity_id
_entity_poly.type
_entity_poly.pdbx_seq_one_letter_code
_entity_poly.pdbx_strand_id
1 'polypeptide(L)'
;MRITPAQNDALQMLAALATLIFMSWSLKYWPAFYHLDQRLHDQVPNRQNSFFWSGVAWIGQPKLTVGYAFVLAGVLWLTADSITAFWVLATLGSLDALGIGVKLYFKRKRPDQHLPGDDGYSFPSGHVLGTTVLVLMIWALWPTPWTGSLGLVWLMLVAASRLVLRAHYPSDVFSTMVMAAGWVALLRRLYAPLAELVTKLF
;
A
#
# COMPACT_ATOMS: atom_id res chain seq x y z
N MET A 1 -19.63 -4.30 13.68
CA MET A 1 -18.99 -3.04 13.25
C MET A 1 -19.27 -2.87 11.76
N ARG A 2 -19.73 -1.71 11.26
CA ARG A 2 -20.08 -1.56 9.84
C ARG A 2 -19.09 -0.64 9.16
N ILE A 3 -18.45 -1.12 8.10
CA ILE A 3 -17.61 -0.31 7.23
C ILE A 3 -18.54 0.58 6.37
N THR A 4 -18.36 1.89 6.45
CA THR A 4 -19.16 2.85 5.68
C THR A 4 -18.32 3.49 4.56
N PRO A 5 -18.88 3.71 3.37
CA PRO A 5 -18.23 4.50 2.34
C PRO A 5 -17.91 5.92 2.83
N ALA A 6 -16.76 6.45 2.46
CA ALA A 6 -16.40 7.84 2.72
C ALA A 6 -16.81 8.72 1.53
N GLN A 7 -17.05 10.01 1.79
CA GLN A 7 -17.45 10.96 0.72
C GLN A 7 -16.39 11.07 -0.39
N ASN A 8 -15.12 10.91 -0.04
CA ASN A 8 -14.00 11.03 -0.99
C ASN A 8 -13.58 9.70 -1.65
N ASP A 9 -14.28 8.58 -1.42
CA ASP A 9 -13.91 7.28 -2.01
C ASP A 9 -13.85 7.32 -3.54
N ALA A 10 -14.83 7.96 -4.19
CA ALA A 10 -14.84 8.09 -5.65
C ALA A 10 -13.63 8.88 -6.17
N LEU A 11 -13.26 9.95 -5.46
CA LEU A 11 -12.07 10.73 -5.81
C LEU A 11 -10.78 9.92 -5.64
N GLN A 12 -10.66 9.14 -4.56
CA GLN A 12 -9.50 8.27 -4.34
C GLN A 12 -9.38 7.19 -5.43
N MET A 13 -10.49 6.60 -5.85
CA MET A 13 -10.51 5.61 -6.95
C MET A 13 -10.10 6.25 -8.28
N LEU A 14 -10.62 7.44 -8.61
CA LEU A 14 -10.24 8.18 -9.81
C LEU A 14 -8.77 8.59 -9.78
N ALA A 15 -8.28 9.07 -8.64
CA ALA A 15 -6.87 9.42 -8.45
C ALA A 15 -5.96 8.21 -8.63
N ALA A 16 -6.34 7.04 -8.10
CA ALA A 16 -5.58 5.80 -8.27
C ALA A 16 -5.51 5.39 -9.75
N LEU A 17 -6.64 5.42 -10.45
CA LEU A 17 -6.69 5.11 -11.88
C LEU A 17 -5.85 6.10 -12.71
N ALA A 18 -6.02 7.40 -12.48
CA ALA A 18 -5.25 8.44 -13.15
C ALA A 18 -3.74 8.28 -12.89
N THR A 19 -3.35 7.94 -11.66
CA THR A 19 -1.94 7.69 -11.29
C THR A 19 -1.38 6.47 -12.03
N LEU A 20 -2.13 5.37 -12.13
CA LEU A 20 -1.67 4.19 -12.88
C LEU A 20 -1.52 4.49 -14.37
N ILE A 21 -2.48 5.21 -14.97
CA ILE A 21 -2.41 5.66 -16.37
C ILE A 21 -1.21 6.58 -16.58
N PHE A 22 -1.02 7.57 -15.70
CA PHE A 22 0.11 8.48 -15.76
C PHE A 22 1.45 7.74 -15.64
N MET A 23 1.60 6.84 -14.67
CA MET A 23 2.81 6.02 -14.51
C MET A 23 3.06 5.15 -15.73
N SER A 24 2.01 4.52 -16.29
CA SER A 24 2.13 3.71 -17.49
C SER A 24 2.64 4.51 -18.69
N TRP A 25 2.08 5.69 -18.88
CA TRP A 25 2.49 6.58 -19.97
C TRP A 25 3.89 7.17 -19.73
N SER A 26 4.16 7.73 -18.55
CA SER A 26 5.40 8.44 -18.25
C SER A 26 6.62 7.52 -18.26
N LEU A 27 6.51 6.31 -17.68
CA LEU A 27 7.62 5.35 -17.68
C LEU A 27 7.94 4.82 -19.08
N LYS A 28 6.97 4.78 -19.99
CA LYS A 28 7.16 4.27 -21.34
C LYS A 28 7.57 5.34 -22.36
N TYR A 29 7.01 6.54 -22.23
CA TYR A 29 7.09 7.56 -23.30
C TYR A 29 7.75 8.87 -22.87
N TRP A 30 8.08 9.06 -21.58
CA TRP A 30 8.63 10.32 -21.06
C TRP A 30 9.98 10.15 -20.37
N PRO A 31 11.09 10.10 -21.13
CA PRO A 31 12.44 9.92 -20.55
C PRO A 31 12.80 10.98 -19.49
N ALA A 32 12.35 12.24 -19.67
CA ALA A 32 12.60 13.30 -18.71
C ALA A 32 11.97 13.03 -17.33
N PHE A 33 10.83 12.35 -17.27
CA PHE A 33 10.22 11.90 -16.00
C PHE A 33 11.13 10.89 -15.29
N TYR A 34 11.66 9.91 -16.00
CA TYR A 34 12.60 8.94 -15.45
C TYR A 34 13.86 9.62 -14.89
N HIS A 35 14.45 10.56 -15.65
CA HIS A 35 15.63 11.31 -15.19
C HIS A 35 15.33 12.21 -13.99
N LEU A 36 14.14 12.83 -13.93
CA LEU A 36 13.73 13.62 -12.78
C LEU A 36 13.59 12.74 -11.54
N ASP A 37 12.90 11.61 -11.66
CA ASP A 37 12.68 10.68 -10.56
C ASP A 37 14.02 10.10 -10.04
N GLN A 38 14.94 9.81 -10.94
CA GLN A 38 16.29 9.39 -10.61
C GLN A 38 17.07 10.51 -9.88
N ARG A 39 17.02 11.76 -10.37
CA ARG A 39 17.65 12.91 -9.69
C ARG A 39 17.10 13.12 -8.29
N LEU A 40 15.78 13.02 -8.13
CA LEU A 40 15.14 13.13 -6.81
C LEU A 40 15.59 11.99 -5.89
N HIS A 41 15.70 10.77 -6.42
CA HIS A 41 16.21 9.63 -5.68
C HIS A 41 17.67 9.86 -5.23
N ASP A 42 18.52 10.42 -6.08
CA ASP A 42 19.95 10.67 -5.79
C ASP A 42 20.16 11.72 -4.69
N GLN A 43 19.21 12.64 -4.51
CA GLN A 43 19.21 13.63 -3.42
C GLN A 43 18.86 13.02 -2.06
N VAL A 44 18.20 11.84 -2.03
CA VAL A 44 17.88 11.16 -0.77
C VAL A 44 19.18 10.62 -0.14
N PRO A 45 19.43 10.86 1.17
CA PRO A 45 20.59 10.31 1.84
C PRO A 45 20.63 8.78 1.79
N ASN A 46 21.75 8.20 1.39
CA ASN A 46 21.93 6.75 1.48
C ASN A 46 22.17 6.35 2.95
N ARG A 47 21.31 5.47 3.47
CA ARG A 47 21.34 4.98 4.86
C ARG A 47 21.27 3.45 4.92
N GLN A 48 21.78 2.75 3.91
CA GLN A 48 21.72 1.27 3.83
C GLN A 48 22.32 0.55 5.03
N ASN A 49 23.33 1.15 5.68
CA ASN A 49 23.96 0.61 6.89
C ASN A 49 23.24 1.00 8.20
N SER A 50 22.10 1.66 8.13
CA SER A 50 21.37 2.09 9.33
C SER A 50 20.53 0.97 9.90
N PHE A 51 20.84 0.54 11.11
CA PHE A 51 20.03 -0.42 11.86
C PHE A 51 18.58 0.05 12.06
N PHE A 52 18.38 1.35 12.33
CA PHE A 52 17.04 1.93 12.49
C PHE A 52 16.19 1.76 11.21
N TRP A 53 16.71 2.18 10.06
CA TRP A 53 15.95 2.08 8.81
C TRP A 53 15.72 0.66 8.34
N SER A 54 16.70 -0.22 8.57
CA SER A 54 16.54 -1.65 8.32
C SER A 54 15.48 -2.28 9.23
N GLY A 55 15.41 -1.88 10.50
CA GLY A 55 14.37 -2.31 11.44
C GLY A 55 12.98 -1.83 11.00
N VAL A 56 12.84 -0.56 10.62
CA VAL A 56 11.57 -0.02 10.08
C VAL A 56 11.13 -0.82 8.83
N ALA A 57 12.05 -1.05 7.90
CA ALA A 57 11.75 -1.84 6.70
C ALA A 57 11.37 -3.27 7.04
N TRP A 58 12.06 -3.91 7.98
CA TRP A 58 11.77 -5.27 8.42
C TRP A 58 10.36 -5.39 9.04
N ILE A 59 9.97 -4.47 9.93
CA ILE A 59 8.62 -4.46 10.53
C ILE A 59 7.54 -4.18 9.45
N GLY A 60 7.82 -3.31 8.48
CA GLY A 60 6.91 -2.98 7.38
C GLY A 60 6.95 -3.95 6.20
N GLN A 61 7.68 -5.08 6.28
CA GLN A 61 7.81 -5.99 5.14
C GLN A 61 6.49 -6.71 4.80
N PRO A 62 6.25 -7.06 3.51
CA PRO A 62 5.00 -7.65 3.08
C PRO A 62 4.57 -8.90 3.86
N LYS A 63 5.51 -9.78 4.23
CA LYS A 63 5.20 -10.98 5.01
C LYS A 63 4.62 -10.66 6.39
N LEU A 64 5.16 -9.63 7.07
CA LEU A 64 4.65 -9.22 8.38
C LEU A 64 3.31 -8.46 8.23
N THR A 65 3.13 -7.64 7.20
CA THR A 65 1.84 -6.96 6.96
C THR A 65 0.72 -7.95 6.71
N VAL A 66 0.99 -9.05 6.00
CA VAL A 66 0.04 -10.18 5.87
C VAL A 66 -0.24 -10.80 7.25
N GLY A 67 0.80 -11.07 8.05
CA GLY A 67 0.62 -11.57 9.42
C GLY A 67 -0.24 -10.67 10.29
N TYR A 68 0.00 -9.35 10.24
CA TYR A 68 -0.80 -8.36 10.98
C TYR A 68 -2.27 -8.36 10.52
N ALA A 69 -2.53 -8.52 9.23
CA ALA A 69 -3.89 -8.60 8.72
C ALA A 69 -4.61 -9.88 9.20
N PHE A 70 -3.92 -11.01 9.30
CA PHE A 70 -4.49 -12.23 9.88
C PHE A 70 -4.79 -12.08 11.37
N VAL A 71 -3.90 -11.45 12.15
CA VAL A 71 -4.15 -11.13 13.56
C VAL A 71 -5.36 -10.20 13.70
N LEU A 72 -5.42 -9.12 12.90
CA LEU A 72 -6.54 -8.19 12.90
C LEU A 72 -7.86 -8.89 12.53
N ALA A 73 -7.85 -9.70 11.49
CA ALA A 73 -9.04 -10.46 11.08
C ALA A 73 -9.46 -11.47 12.16
N GLY A 74 -8.52 -12.16 12.81
CA GLY A 74 -8.82 -13.07 13.92
C GLY A 74 -9.48 -12.37 15.11
N VAL A 75 -8.96 -11.21 15.50
CA VAL A 75 -9.57 -10.38 16.57
C VAL A 75 -10.98 -9.94 16.17
N LEU A 76 -11.18 -9.46 14.93
CA LEU A 76 -12.50 -9.04 14.45
C LEU A 76 -13.49 -10.20 14.37
N TRP A 77 -13.04 -11.36 13.95
CA TRP A 77 -13.85 -12.58 13.92
C TRP A 77 -14.40 -12.94 15.30
N LEU A 78 -13.57 -12.81 16.32
CA LEU A 78 -13.94 -13.15 17.71
C LEU A 78 -14.74 -12.04 18.41
N THR A 79 -14.61 -10.78 18.01
CA THR A 79 -15.13 -9.64 18.79
C THR A 79 -16.18 -8.79 18.07
N ALA A 80 -16.27 -8.83 16.75
CA ALA A 80 -17.13 -7.96 15.97
C ALA A 80 -18.08 -8.76 15.05
N ASP A 81 -17.60 -9.10 13.87
CA ASP A 81 -18.32 -9.92 12.91
C ASP A 81 -17.38 -10.55 11.89
N SER A 82 -17.78 -11.71 11.38
CA SER A 82 -17.02 -12.47 10.38
C SER A 82 -16.90 -11.76 9.03
N ILE A 83 -17.87 -10.93 8.66
CA ILE A 83 -17.90 -10.20 7.39
C ILE A 83 -16.78 -9.14 7.39
N THR A 84 -16.64 -8.42 8.50
CA THR A 84 -15.56 -7.42 8.66
C THR A 84 -14.18 -8.09 8.66
N ALA A 85 -14.03 -9.25 9.30
CA ALA A 85 -12.80 -10.03 9.27
C ALA A 85 -12.45 -10.47 7.84
N PHE A 86 -13.44 -10.97 7.08
CA PHE A 86 -13.26 -11.33 5.68
C PHE A 86 -12.89 -10.12 4.81
N TRP A 87 -13.53 -8.96 5.05
CA TRP A 87 -13.20 -7.72 4.33
C TRP A 87 -11.72 -7.33 4.49
N VAL A 88 -11.16 -7.47 5.69
CA VAL A 88 -9.74 -7.18 5.96
C VAL A 88 -8.84 -8.08 5.10
N LEU A 89 -9.07 -9.40 5.11
CA LEU A 89 -8.26 -10.34 4.35
C LEU A 89 -8.46 -10.18 2.84
N ALA A 90 -9.69 -9.99 2.39
CA ALA A 90 -10.00 -9.77 0.98
C ALA A 90 -9.37 -8.48 0.45
N THR A 91 -9.38 -7.40 1.25
CA THR A 91 -8.80 -6.11 0.85
C THR A 91 -7.29 -6.22 0.66
N LEU A 92 -6.57 -6.79 1.63
CA LEU A 92 -5.12 -6.96 1.51
C LEU A 92 -4.76 -7.98 0.43
N GLY A 93 -5.35 -9.17 0.46
CA GLY A 93 -5.00 -10.25 -0.47
C GLY A 93 -5.29 -9.90 -1.93
N SER A 94 -6.42 -9.24 -2.22
CA SER A 94 -6.74 -8.80 -3.58
C SER A 94 -5.81 -7.68 -4.07
N LEU A 95 -5.39 -6.77 -3.18
CA LEU A 95 -4.42 -5.73 -3.55
C LEU A 95 -3.01 -6.29 -3.73
N ASP A 96 -2.58 -7.26 -2.92
CA ASP A 96 -1.29 -7.94 -3.13
C ASP A 96 -1.27 -8.66 -4.48
N ALA A 97 -2.35 -9.37 -4.84
CA ALA A 97 -2.49 -9.99 -6.16
C ALA A 97 -2.45 -8.96 -7.30
N LEU A 98 -3.18 -7.84 -7.16
CA LEU A 98 -3.11 -6.72 -8.10
C LEU A 98 -1.68 -6.15 -8.18
N GLY A 99 -1.01 -5.96 -7.06
CA GLY A 99 0.36 -5.47 -6.97
C GLY A 99 1.36 -6.35 -7.72
N ILE A 100 1.21 -7.68 -7.64
CA ILE A 100 2.01 -8.63 -8.42
C ILE A 100 1.72 -8.45 -9.92
N GLY A 101 0.46 -8.34 -10.32
CA GLY A 101 0.08 -8.10 -11.72
C GLY A 101 0.68 -6.78 -12.25
N VAL A 102 0.61 -5.71 -11.48
CA VAL A 102 1.19 -4.40 -11.82
C VAL A 102 2.72 -4.50 -11.93
N LYS A 103 3.39 -5.22 -11.04
CA LYS A 103 4.85 -5.48 -11.14
C LYS A 103 5.22 -6.16 -12.43
N LEU A 104 4.50 -7.19 -12.80
CA LEU A 104 4.74 -7.97 -14.03
C LEU A 104 4.44 -7.16 -15.29
N TYR A 105 3.50 -6.23 -15.23
CA TYR A 105 3.17 -5.33 -16.34
C TYR A 105 4.24 -4.25 -16.55
N PHE A 106 4.62 -3.52 -15.50
CA PHE A 106 5.56 -2.40 -15.61
C PHE A 106 7.02 -2.85 -15.75
N LYS A 107 7.41 -3.94 -15.11
CA LYS A 107 8.78 -4.49 -15.10
C LYS A 107 9.85 -3.43 -14.84
N ARG A 108 9.54 -2.43 -14.01
CA ARG A 108 10.43 -1.31 -13.70
C ARG A 108 11.65 -1.80 -12.94
N LYS A 109 12.85 -1.52 -13.45
CA LYS A 109 14.10 -1.82 -12.74
C LYS A 109 14.21 -1.01 -11.46
N ARG A 110 14.84 -1.59 -10.45
CA ARG A 110 15.19 -0.90 -9.21
C ARG A 110 16.33 0.08 -9.41
N PRO A 111 16.53 1.05 -8.47
CA PRO A 111 17.77 1.84 -8.43
C PRO A 111 18.99 0.95 -8.38
N ASP A 112 20.08 1.34 -9.06
CA ASP A 112 21.30 0.51 -9.19
C ASP A 112 22.00 0.22 -7.84
N GLN A 113 21.74 1.03 -6.83
CA GLN A 113 22.33 0.92 -5.49
C GLN A 113 21.43 0.16 -4.48
N HIS A 114 20.44 -0.62 -4.93
CA HIS A 114 19.59 -1.40 -4.01
C HIS A 114 20.38 -2.50 -3.28
N LEU A 115 19.89 -2.91 -2.10
CA LEU A 115 20.53 -3.97 -1.32
C LEU A 115 20.39 -5.33 -2.02
N PRO A 116 21.41 -6.22 -1.90
CA PRO A 116 21.28 -7.62 -2.31
C PRO A 116 20.08 -8.28 -1.61
N GLY A 117 19.27 -9.04 -2.36
CA GLY A 117 18.05 -9.67 -1.86
C GLY A 117 16.77 -8.84 -2.02
N ASP A 118 16.87 -7.56 -2.41
CA ASP A 118 15.74 -6.76 -2.89
C ASP A 118 15.49 -7.06 -4.39
N ASP A 119 15.35 -8.35 -4.73
CA ASP A 119 15.18 -8.80 -6.10
C ASP A 119 13.81 -8.42 -6.69
N GLY A 120 13.75 -8.40 -8.02
CA GLY A 120 12.53 -8.14 -8.77
C GLY A 120 12.31 -6.67 -9.11
N TYR A 121 11.07 -6.35 -9.49
CA TYR A 121 10.72 -5.03 -10.02
C TYR A 121 10.44 -4.00 -8.92
N SER A 122 10.71 -2.71 -9.23
CA SER A 122 10.58 -1.64 -8.23
C SER A 122 9.14 -1.15 -8.04
N PHE A 123 8.30 -1.16 -9.07
CA PHE A 123 6.92 -0.65 -8.97
C PHE A 123 5.88 -1.78 -9.05
N PRO A 124 4.88 -1.79 -8.17
CA PRO A 124 4.73 -0.98 -6.95
C PRO A 124 5.59 -1.49 -5.79
N SER A 125 5.78 -0.64 -4.75
CA SER A 125 6.52 -1.02 -3.55
C SER A 125 5.67 -1.91 -2.63
N GLY A 126 6.04 -3.17 -2.44
CA GLY A 126 5.29 -4.09 -1.58
C GLY A 126 5.22 -3.66 -0.11
N HIS A 127 6.29 -3.06 0.44
CA HIS A 127 6.30 -2.52 1.81
C HIS A 127 5.30 -1.38 1.98
N VAL A 128 5.33 -0.42 1.05
CA VAL A 128 4.42 0.74 1.08
C VAL A 128 2.98 0.30 0.84
N LEU A 129 2.76 -0.65 -0.08
CA LEU A 129 1.45 -1.18 -0.41
C LEU A 129 0.77 -1.81 0.81
N GLY A 130 1.40 -2.81 1.42
CA GLY A 130 0.86 -3.50 2.60
C GLY A 130 0.67 -2.55 3.78
N THR A 131 1.65 -1.66 4.05
CA THR A 131 1.53 -0.67 5.13
C THR A 131 0.39 0.31 4.89
N THR A 132 0.24 0.84 3.67
CA THR A 132 -0.86 1.78 3.34
C THR A 132 -2.23 1.13 3.56
N VAL A 133 -2.40 -0.10 3.09
CA VAL A 133 -3.66 -0.85 3.28
C VAL A 133 -3.97 -1.04 4.75
N LEU A 134 -3.01 -1.53 5.54
CA LEU A 134 -3.22 -1.75 6.98
C LEU A 134 -3.61 -0.46 7.71
N VAL A 135 -2.89 0.63 7.46
CA VAL A 135 -3.17 1.94 8.07
C VAL A 135 -4.58 2.40 7.72
N LEU A 136 -4.96 2.32 6.44
CA LEU A 136 -6.28 2.75 5.99
C LEU A 136 -7.41 1.83 6.49
N MET A 137 -7.17 0.52 6.58
CA MET A 137 -8.14 -0.42 7.17
C MET A 137 -8.33 -0.15 8.67
N ILE A 138 -7.24 0.02 9.43
CA ILE A 138 -7.30 0.34 10.85
C ILE A 138 -8.06 1.66 11.07
N TRP A 139 -7.78 2.67 10.25
CA TRP A 139 -8.49 3.94 10.33
C TRP A 139 -9.96 3.82 9.92
N ALA A 140 -10.30 3.00 8.95
CA ALA A 140 -11.70 2.74 8.57
C ALA A 140 -12.49 2.02 9.69
N LEU A 141 -11.83 1.14 10.43
CA LEU A 141 -12.41 0.40 11.56
C LEU A 141 -12.55 1.28 12.83
N TRP A 142 -11.54 2.07 13.11
CA TRP A 142 -11.46 2.94 14.30
C TRP A 142 -11.01 4.36 13.90
N PRO A 143 -11.96 5.20 13.40
CA PRO A 143 -11.62 6.55 12.91
C PRO A 143 -11.40 7.54 14.06
N THR A 144 -10.26 7.43 14.71
CA THR A 144 -9.85 8.36 15.78
C THR A 144 -8.66 9.21 15.31
N PRO A 145 -8.43 10.41 15.90
CA PRO A 145 -7.23 11.20 15.60
C PRO A 145 -5.94 10.41 15.83
N TRP A 146 -5.91 9.56 16.83
CA TRP A 146 -4.73 8.75 17.18
C TRP A 146 -4.43 7.69 16.13
N THR A 147 -5.44 6.92 15.68
CA THR A 147 -5.24 5.92 14.65
C THR A 147 -4.80 6.55 13.33
N GLY A 148 -5.37 7.70 12.98
CA GLY A 148 -4.95 8.45 11.80
C GLY A 148 -3.52 8.98 11.90
N SER A 149 -3.18 9.65 13.00
CA SER A 149 -1.85 10.26 13.20
C SER A 149 -0.74 9.21 13.31
N LEU A 150 -0.92 8.20 14.17
CA LEU A 150 0.07 7.13 14.34
C LEU A 150 0.23 6.30 13.06
N GLY A 151 -0.88 6.00 12.38
CA GLY A 151 -0.86 5.31 11.10
C GLY A 151 -0.11 6.10 10.03
N LEU A 152 -0.37 7.42 9.93
CA LEU A 152 0.35 8.29 8.99
C LEU A 152 1.84 8.36 9.30
N VAL A 153 2.23 8.54 10.56
CA VAL A 153 3.65 8.54 10.97
C VAL A 153 4.31 7.22 10.59
N TRP A 154 3.67 6.10 10.89
CA TRP A 154 4.19 4.78 10.54
C TRP A 154 4.34 4.60 9.01
N LEU A 155 3.33 4.97 8.24
CA LEU A 155 3.38 4.93 6.77
C LEU A 155 4.53 5.78 6.23
N MET A 156 4.72 7.00 6.76
CA MET A 156 5.80 7.88 6.33
C MET A 156 7.19 7.31 6.70
N LEU A 157 7.34 6.67 7.85
CA LEU A 157 8.58 5.98 8.24
C LEU A 157 8.89 4.83 7.28
N VAL A 158 7.91 3.97 6.98
CA VAL A 158 8.11 2.86 6.02
C VAL A 158 8.43 3.41 4.63
N ALA A 159 7.70 4.42 4.15
CA ALA A 159 7.97 5.06 2.87
C ALA A 159 9.39 5.64 2.80
N ALA A 160 9.80 6.40 3.81
CA ALA A 160 11.15 6.95 3.92
C ALA A 160 12.21 5.83 3.93
N SER A 161 11.95 4.72 4.66
CA SER A 161 12.88 3.59 4.69
C SER A 161 13.19 3.05 3.29
N ARG A 162 12.17 2.98 2.40
CA ARG A 162 12.34 2.46 1.04
C ARG A 162 13.18 3.37 0.15
N LEU A 163 13.16 4.68 0.42
CA LEU A 163 13.97 5.67 -0.28
C LEU A 163 15.41 5.69 0.25
N VAL A 164 15.60 5.79 1.57
CA VAL A 164 16.94 5.88 2.18
C VAL A 164 17.74 4.57 2.09
N LEU A 165 17.06 3.43 1.98
CA LEU A 165 17.65 2.11 1.72
C LEU A 165 17.86 1.84 0.21
N ARG A 166 17.59 2.82 -0.64
CA ARG A 166 17.79 2.74 -2.10
C ARG A 166 16.98 1.66 -2.81
N ALA A 167 15.88 1.20 -2.23
CA ALA A 167 15.09 0.09 -2.78
C ALA A 167 14.08 0.51 -3.85
N HIS A 168 13.62 1.78 -3.82
CA HIS A 168 12.57 2.30 -4.68
C HIS A 168 12.80 3.77 -5.07
N TYR A 169 12.23 4.18 -6.19
CA TYR A 169 12.16 5.59 -6.58
C TYR A 169 11.04 6.33 -5.84
N PRO A 170 11.13 7.67 -5.72
CA PRO A 170 10.06 8.48 -5.10
C PRO A 170 8.69 8.26 -5.74
N SER A 171 8.63 8.18 -7.07
CA SER A 171 7.39 7.93 -7.80
C SER A 171 6.79 6.56 -7.50
N ASP A 172 7.61 5.50 -7.28
CA ASP A 172 7.11 4.18 -6.88
C ASP A 172 6.36 4.25 -5.56
N VAL A 173 6.96 4.94 -4.57
CA VAL A 173 6.42 5.09 -3.22
C VAL A 173 5.10 5.85 -3.26
N PHE A 174 5.10 7.05 -3.86
CA PHE A 174 3.91 7.90 -3.95
C PHE A 174 2.76 7.22 -4.70
N SER A 175 3.05 6.68 -5.90
CA SER A 175 2.02 6.02 -6.72
C SER A 175 1.45 4.77 -6.05
N THR A 176 2.28 4.04 -5.27
CA THR A 176 1.80 2.90 -4.49
C THR A 176 0.82 3.33 -3.40
N MET A 177 1.08 4.43 -2.69
CA MET A 177 0.14 4.95 -1.68
C MET A 177 -1.21 5.31 -2.31
N VAL A 178 -1.19 6.03 -3.45
CA VAL A 178 -2.41 6.44 -4.15
C VAL A 178 -3.18 5.22 -4.67
N MET A 179 -2.48 4.23 -5.24
CA MET A 179 -3.08 2.98 -5.71
C MET A 179 -3.75 2.21 -4.56
N ALA A 180 -3.06 2.07 -3.43
CA ALA A 180 -3.60 1.38 -2.26
C ALA A 180 -4.81 2.12 -1.66
N ALA A 181 -4.77 3.46 -1.60
CA ALA A 181 -5.91 4.25 -1.13
C ALA A 181 -7.16 4.07 -2.02
N GLY A 182 -6.98 4.12 -3.34
CA GLY A 182 -8.09 3.87 -4.27
C GLY A 182 -8.66 2.47 -4.17
N TRP A 183 -7.82 1.45 -3.92
CA TRP A 183 -8.27 0.08 -3.72
C TRP A 183 -9.06 -0.10 -2.43
N VAL A 184 -8.57 0.44 -1.31
CA VAL A 184 -9.32 0.43 -0.03
C VAL A 184 -10.64 1.17 -0.18
N ALA A 185 -10.68 2.30 -0.90
CA ALA A 185 -11.91 3.02 -1.19
C ALA A 185 -12.92 2.17 -1.98
N LEU A 186 -12.46 1.42 -2.98
CA LEU A 186 -13.28 0.49 -3.74
C LEU A 186 -13.86 -0.60 -2.83
N LEU A 187 -13.02 -1.30 -2.06
CA LEU A 187 -13.47 -2.40 -1.19
C LEU A 187 -14.37 -1.91 -0.04
N ARG A 188 -14.19 -0.65 0.40
CA ARG A 188 -15.09 -0.01 1.36
C ARG A 188 -16.49 0.25 0.78
N ARG A 189 -16.58 0.65 -0.48
CA ARG A 189 -17.87 0.80 -1.19
C ARG A 189 -18.56 -0.54 -1.44
N LEU A 190 -17.79 -1.57 -1.69
CA LEU A 190 -18.32 -2.91 -1.93
C LEU A 190 -18.71 -3.66 -0.64
N TYR A 191 -18.32 -3.14 0.54
CA TYR A 191 -18.59 -3.80 1.81
C TYR A 191 -20.10 -4.04 2.08
N ALA A 192 -20.92 -2.99 1.98
CA ALA A 192 -22.36 -3.10 2.27
C ALA A 192 -23.10 -4.05 1.31
N PRO A 193 -22.96 -3.94 -0.03
CA PRO A 193 -23.62 -4.89 -0.94
C PRO A 193 -23.13 -6.33 -0.78
N LEU A 194 -21.84 -6.55 -0.46
CA LEU A 194 -21.32 -7.89 -0.19
C LEU A 194 -21.87 -8.45 1.13
N ALA A 195 -21.95 -7.62 2.17
CA ALA A 195 -22.53 -8.01 3.45
C ALA A 195 -24.01 -8.42 3.31
N GLU A 196 -24.80 -7.65 2.56
CA GLU A 196 -26.20 -8.00 2.26
C GLU A 196 -26.33 -9.29 1.46
N LEU A 197 -25.45 -9.51 0.49
CA LEU A 197 -25.45 -10.74 -0.30
C LEU A 197 -25.17 -11.96 0.58
N VAL A 198 -24.15 -11.89 1.45
CA VAL A 198 -23.80 -12.98 2.37
C VAL A 198 -24.93 -13.27 3.33
N THR A 199 -25.57 -12.24 3.96
CA THR A 199 -26.69 -12.44 4.88
C THR A 199 -27.97 -12.96 4.23
N LYS A 200 -28.12 -12.87 2.91
CA LYS A 200 -29.25 -13.45 2.17
C LYS A 200 -29.01 -14.91 1.76
N LEU A 201 -27.75 -15.34 1.70
CA LEU A 201 -27.37 -16.69 1.29
C LEU A 201 -27.21 -17.66 2.47
N PHE A 202 -26.98 -17.13 3.66
CA PHE A 202 -26.81 -17.87 4.92
C PHE A 202 -27.72 -17.36 6.03
#